data_51124d1996a00781a7cf32ba00f03e66
#
_entry.id   51124d1996a00781a7cf32ba00f03e66
#
_cell.length_a   1.000
_cell.length_b   1.000
_cell.length_c   1.000
_cell.angle_alpha   90.00
_cell.angle_beta   90.00
_cell.angle_gamma   90.00
#
_symmetry.space_group_name_H-M   'P 1'
#
loop_
_entity.id
_entity.type
_entity.pdbx_description
1 polymer ?
#
loop_
_entity_poly.entity_id
_entity_poly.type
_entity_poly.pdbx_seq_one_letter_code
_entity_poly.pdbx_strand_id
1 'polypeptide(L)'
;MIPESTIHKAVELLKKAANPVKIILFGSYARGDITEASDLDFLVIEKELKARRMEMVRLSDVLRPLRIPVDVLVASEKVFNDWADTPGTVLYEAAREGKVLYEKA
;
A
#
# COMPACT_ATOMS: atom_id res chain seq x y z
N MET A 1 3.43 11.51 -14.38
CA MET A 1 2.44 11.18 -13.31
C MET A 1 1.68 9.92 -13.66
N ILE A 2 1.48 9.07 -12.69
CA ILE A 2 0.78 7.79 -12.91
C ILE A 2 -0.72 8.05 -12.96
N PRO A 3 -1.42 7.62 -14.03
CA PRO A 3 -2.86 7.87 -14.14
C PRO A 3 -3.68 7.09 -13.11
N GLU A 4 -4.83 7.62 -12.76
CA GLU A 4 -5.76 6.94 -11.84
C GLU A 4 -6.17 5.56 -12.32
N SER A 5 -6.33 5.38 -13.63
CA SER A 5 -6.67 4.07 -14.18
C SER A 5 -5.61 3.02 -13.87
N THR A 6 -4.33 3.42 -13.89
CA THR A 6 -3.23 2.52 -13.55
C THR A 6 -3.20 2.22 -12.06
N ILE A 7 -3.46 3.23 -11.23
CA ILE A 7 -3.56 3.06 -9.78
C ILE A 7 -4.70 2.07 -9.46
N HIS A 8 -5.83 2.21 -10.14
CA HIS A 8 -6.96 1.30 -9.97
C HIS A 8 -6.59 -0.14 -10.35
N LYS A 9 -5.86 -0.32 -11.45
CA LYS A 9 -5.38 -1.65 -11.85
C LYS A 9 -4.47 -2.26 -10.81
N ALA A 10 -3.57 -1.44 -10.23
CA ALA A 10 -2.69 -1.91 -9.16
C ALA A 10 -3.49 -2.41 -7.97
N VAL A 11 -4.51 -1.66 -7.55
CA VAL A 11 -5.36 -2.05 -6.43
C VAL A 11 -6.06 -3.37 -6.73
N GLU A 12 -6.60 -3.54 -7.94
CA GLU A 12 -7.29 -4.78 -8.31
C GLU A 12 -6.35 -5.98 -8.29
N LEU A 13 -5.12 -5.80 -8.77
CA LEU A 13 -4.12 -6.88 -8.73
C LEU A 13 -3.76 -7.24 -7.30
N LEU A 14 -3.56 -6.24 -6.44
CA LEU A 14 -3.24 -6.48 -5.03
C LEU A 14 -4.40 -7.17 -4.30
N LYS A 15 -5.64 -6.79 -4.59
CA LYS A 15 -6.80 -7.43 -3.99
C LYS A 15 -6.84 -8.93 -4.30
N LYS A 16 -6.61 -9.28 -5.56
CA LYS A 16 -6.62 -10.67 -5.98
C LYS A 16 -5.48 -11.47 -5.39
N ALA A 17 -4.30 -10.87 -5.32
CA ALA A 17 -3.10 -11.56 -4.88
C ALA A 17 -3.04 -11.74 -3.37
N ALA A 18 -3.49 -10.76 -2.60
CA ALA A 18 -3.30 -10.74 -1.15
C ALA A 18 -4.58 -11.01 -0.35
N ASN A 19 -5.75 -10.84 -0.95
CA ASN A 19 -7.02 -10.88 -0.22
C ASN A 19 -6.94 -10.04 1.06
N PRO A 20 -6.61 -8.75 0.96
CA PRO A 20 -6.27 -7.94 2.12
C PRO A 20 -7.50 -7.43 2.85
N VAL A 21 -7.27 -6.99 4.08
CA VAL A 21 -8.29 -6.28 4.85
C VAL A 21 -8.44 -4.86 4.35
N LYS A 22 -7.33 -4.24 3.96
CA LYS A 22 -7.31 -2.83 3.57
C LYS A 22 -6.10 -2.55 2.68
N ILE A 23 -6.25 -1.63 1.73
CA ILE A 23 -5.14 -1.09 0.93
C ILE A 23 -5.18 0.42 1.07
N ILE A 24 -4.06 1.00 1.51
CA ILE A 24 -3.93 2.44 1.71
C ILE A 24 -2.86 2.96 0.76
N LEU A 25 -3.19 4.01 0.00
CA LEU A 25 -2.21 4.78 -0.76
C LEU A 25 -1.69 5.88 0.16
N PHE A 26 -0.37 5.97 0.32
CA PHE A 26 0.22 7.00 1.17
C PHE A 26 1.38 7.67 0.43
N GLY A 27 2.15 8.50 1.11
CA GLY A 27 3.25 9.21 0.49
C GLY A 27 2.79 10.36 -0.40
N SER A 28 3.63 10.76 -1.35
CA SER A 28 3.40 11.96 -2.15
C SER A 28 2.12 11.91 -2.97
N TYR A 29 1.73 10.74 -3.49
CA TYR A 29 0.50 10.62 -4.27
C TYR A 29 -0.76 10.83 -3.40
N ALA A 30 -0.68 10.51 -2.13
CA ALA A 30 -1.80 10.76 -1.21
C ALA A 30 -1.81 12.21 -0.73
N ARG A 31 -0.63 12.81 -0.50
CA ARG A 31 -0.53 14.19 -0.03
C ARG A 31 -0.74 15.22 -1.15
N GLY A 32 -0.52 14.83 -2.40
CA GLY A 32 -0.66 15.74 -3.54
C GLY A 32 0.61 16.48 -3.91
N ASP A 33 1.74 16.19 -3.30
CA ASP A 33 3.03 16.82 -3.62
C ASP A 33 3.87 15.97 -4.59
N ILE A 34 3.22 15.52 -5.65
CA ILE A 34 3.79 14.60 -6.64
C ILE A 34 4.85 15.32 -7.47
N THR A 35 5.99 14.63 -7.68
CA THR A 35 7.04 15.07 -8.60
C THR A 35 7.31 13.96 -9.62
N GLU A 36 8.17 14.23 -10.59
CA GLU A 36 8.56 13.23 -11.58
C GLU A 36 9.25 12.02 -10.94
N ALA A 37 9.87 12.23 -9.79
CA ALA A 37 10.57 11.16 -9.07
C ALA A 37 9.67 10.44 -8.06
N SER A 38 8.40 10.81 -7.95
CA SER A 38 7.50 10.20 -6.98
C SER A 38 7.12 8.78 -7.35
N ASP A 39 7.15 7.89 -6.35
CA ASP A 39 6.66 6.53 -6.48
C ASP A 39 5.25 6.43 -5.90
N LEU A 40 4.50 5.43 -6.34
CA LEU A 40 3.28 5.05 -5.65
C LEU A 40 3.68 4.27 -4.40
N ASP A 41 3.12 4.64 -3.26
CA ASP A 41 3.36 3.94 -2.00
C ASP A 41 2.06 3.29 -1.53
N PHE A 42 2.02 1.96 -1.54
CA PHE A 42 0.88 1.20 -1.05
C PHE A 42 1.22 0.53 0.27
N LEU A 43 0.30 0.60 1.21
CA LEU A 43 0.31 -0.24 2.40
C LEU A 43 -0.81 -1.25 2.27
N VAL A 44 -0.44 -2.53 2.22
CA VAL A 44 -1.40 -3.63 2.15
C VAL A 44 -1.50 -4.24 3.55
N ILE A 45 -2.69 -4.20 4.13
CA ILE A 45 -2.94 -4.74 5.46
C ILE A 45 -3.64 -6.07 5.30
N GLU A 46 -3.01 -7.13 5.79
CA GLU A 46 -3.53 -8.49 5.73
C GLU A 46 -3.92 -8.95 7.13
N LYS A 47 -4.90 -9.82 7.21
CA LYS A 47 -5.38 -10.28 8.51
C LYS A 47 -4.27 -10.97 9.29
N GLU A 48 -3.52 -11.83 8.62
CA GLU A 48 -2.37 -12.54 9.21
C GLU A 48 -1.22 -12.50 8.23
N LEU A 49 0.00 -12.50 8.75
CA LEU A 49 1.19 -12.38 7.93
C LEU A 49 2.28 -13.26 8.53
N LYS A 50 2.74 -14.25 7.78
CA LYS A 50 3.76 -15.19 8.24
C LYS A 50 5.17 -14.74 7.92
N ALA A 51 5.39 -14.23 6.71
CA ALA A 51 6.72 -13.85 6.22
C ALA A 51 6.60 -12.49 5.52
N ARG A 52 6.68 -11.43 6.29
CA ARG A 52 6.43 -10.07 5.81
C ARG A 52 7.29 -9.70 4.60
N ARG A 53 8.60 -9.97 4.68
CA ARG A 53 9.52 -9.60 3.61
C ARG A 53 9.20 -10.34 2.31
N MET A 54 8.93 -11.62 2.40
CA MET A 54 8.58 -12.43 1.25
C MET A 54 7.27 -11.97 0.63
N GLU A 55 6.31 -11.57 1.45
CA GLU A 55 5.04 -11.07 0.97
C GLU A 55 5.22 -9.74 0.23
N MET A 56 6.08 -8.86 0.74
CA MET A 56 6.38 -7.60 0.07
C MET A 56 6.97 -7.85 -1.32
N VAL A 57 7.90 -8.81 -1.43
CA VAL A 57 8.49 -9.17 -2.72
C VAL A 57 7.43 -9.75 -3.65
N ARG A 58 6.60 -10.65 -3.14
CA ARG A 58 5.55 -11.28 -3.94
C ARG A 58 4.58 -10.24 -4.52
N LEU A 59 4.13 -9.31 -3.69
CA LEU A 59 3.19 -8.29 -4.13
C LEU A 59 3.84 -7.27 -5.06
N SER A 60 5.10 -6.94 -4.84
CA SER A 60 5.84 -6.09 -5.77
C SER A 60 5.94 -6.75 -7.14
N ASP A 61 6.18 -8.06 -7.17
CA ASP A 61 6.24 -8.80 -8.43
C ASP A 61 4.87 -8.82 -9.16
N VAL A 62 3.78 -8.88 -8.41
CA VAL A 62 2.43 -8.81 -8.97
C VAL A 62 2.22 -7.51 -9.75
N LEU A 63 2.81 -6.42 -9.29
CA LEU A 63 2.65 -5.11 -9.93
C LEU A 63 3.68 -4.83 -11.02
N ARG A 64 4.69 -5.67 -11.18
CA ARG A 64 5.75 -5.46 -12.16
C ARG A 64 5.25 -5.25 -13.59
N PRO A 65 4.23 -6.00 -14.07
CA PRO A 65 3.74 -5.78 -15.44
C PRO A 65 3.21 -4.39 -15.72
N LEU A 66 2.84 -3.63 -14.69
CA LEU A 66 2.35 -2.27 -14.88
C LEU A 66 3.47 -1.28 -15.22
N ARG A 67 4.72 -1.65 -14.99
CA ARG A 67 5.93 -0.85 -15.29
C ARG A 67 5.85 0.56 -14.72
N ILE A 68 5.48 0.66 -13.46
CA ILE A 68 5.38 1.92 -12.74
C ILE A 68 6.31 1.88 -11.52
N PRO A 69 6.83 3.05 -11.10
CA PRO A 69 7.57 3.10 -9.84
C PRO A 69 6.59 2.95 -8.68
N VAL A 70 6.75 1.86 -7.93
CA VAL A 70 5.83 1.52 -6.86
C VAL A 70 6.58 0.83 -5.73
N ASP A 71 6.24 1.23 -4.49
CA ASP A 71 6.68 0.55 -3.29
C ASP A 71 5.47 -0.08 -2.61
N VAL A 72 5.61 -1.34 -2.24
CA VAL A 72 4.55 -2.06 -1.52
C VAL A 72 5.07 -2.42 -0.14
N LEU A 73 4.43 -1.87 0.88
CA LEU A 73 4.64 -2.27 2.26
C LEU A 73 3.49 -3.16 2.69
N VAL A 74 3.78 -4.09 3.61
CA VAL A 74 2.77 -5.02 4.10
C VAL A 74 2.80 -5.01 5.62
N ALA A 75 1.64 -5.04 6.24
CA ALA A 75 1.52 -5.18 7.68
C ALA A 75 0.35 -6.09 7.99
N SER A 76 0.43 -6.82 9.11
CA SER A 76 -0.73 -7.53 9.62
C SER A 76 -1.69 -6.52 10.24
N GLU A 77 -2.95 -6.91 10.33
CA GLU A 77 -3.97 -6.07 10.96
C GLU A 77 -3.58 -5.72 12.41
N LYS A 78 -3.06 -6.69 13.13
CA LYS A 78 -2.63 -6.45 14.52
C LYS A 78 -1.50 -5.42 14.58
N VAL A 79 -0.48 -5.58 13.76
CA VAL A 79 0.65 -4.65 13.76
C VAL A 79 0.20 -3.25 13.33
N PHE A 80 -0.65 -3.16 12.33
CA PHE A 80 -1.18 -1.86 11.92
C PHE A 80 -1.93 -1.18 13.08
N ASN A 81 -2.81 -1.91 13.75
CA ASN A 81 -3.58 -1.34 14.86
C ASN A 81 -2.69 -0.92 16.02
N ASP A 82 -1.62 -1.70 16.28
CA ASP A 82 -0.70 -1.39 17.39
C ASP A 82 0.12 -0.12 17.13
N TRP A 83 0.48 0.16 15.87
CA TRP A 83 1.41 1.24 15.54
C TRP A 83 0.80 2.42 14.80
N ALA A 84 -0.46 2.33 14.36
CA ALA A 84 -1.09 3.40 13.59
C ALA A 84 -1.19 4.72 14.36
N ASP A 85 -1.17 4.66 15.69
CA ASP A 85 -1.25 5.83 16.56
C ASP A 85 0.11 6.31 17.06
N THR A 86 1.21 5.68 16.62
CA THR A 86 2.55 6.03 17.11
C THR A 86 3.23 7.00 16.13
N PRO A 87 3.34 8.29 16.47
CA PRO A 87 4.01 9.25 15.60
C PRO A 87 5.44 8.85 15.27
N GLY A 88 5.88 9.17 14.05
CA GLY A 88 7.22 8.83 13.59
C GLY A 88 7.32 7.48 12.92
N THR A 89 6.24 6.72 12.83
CA THR A 89 6.23 5.46 12.10
C THR A 89 5.53 5.62 10.76
N VAL A 90 5.89 4.75 9.80
CA VAL A 90 5.26 4.73 8.49
C VAL A 90 3.78 4.36 8.59
N LEU A 91 3.42 3.52 9.56
CA LEU A 91 2.03 3.12 9.75
C LEU A 91 1.17 4.29 10.23
N TYR A 92 1.73 5.14 11.10
CA TYR A 92 1.06 6.36 11.53
C TYR A 92 0.85 7.31 10.35
N GLU A 93 1.88 7.50 9.53
CA GLU A 93 1.80 8.36 8.34
C GLU A 93 0.71 7.87 7.40
N ALA A 94 0.69 6.57 7.11
CA ALA A 94 -0.30 5.98 6.22
C ALA A 94 -1.72 6.13 6.80
N ALA A 95 -1.88 5.96 8.11
CA ALA A 95 -3.18 6.09 8.76
C ALA A 95 -3.71 7.51 8.73
N ARG A 96 -2.81 8.51 8.89
CA ARG A 96 -3.20 9.91 9.01
C ARG A 96 -3.32 10.62 7.66
N GLU A 97 -2.38 10.37 6.76
CA GLU A 97 -2.28 11.09 5.49
C GLU A 97 -2.70 10.26 4.30
N GLY A 98 -2.84 8.96 4.48
CA GLY A 98 -3.15 8.04 3.39
C GLY A 98 -4.60 8.11 2.95
N LYS A 99 -4.83 7.55 1.77
CA LYS A 99 -6.16 7.37 1.21
C LYS A 99 -6.48 5.88 1.17
N VAL A 100 -7.57 5.48 1.79
CA VAL A 100 -8.01 4.09 1.75
C VAL A 100 -8.62 3.83 0.37
N LEU A 101 -7.95 3.00 -0.42
CA LEU A 101 -8.41 2.66 -1.76
C LEU A 101 -9.23 1.39 -1.80
N TYR A 102 -9.12 0.57 -0.77
CA TYR A 102 -9.92 -0.64 -0.62
C TYR A 102 -10.02 -1.00 0.85
N GLU A 103 -11.21 -1.39 1.26
CA GLU A 103 -11.46 -1.88 2.60
C GLU A 103 -12.48 -3.01 2.51
N LYS A 104 -12.11 -4.15 3.08
CA LYS A 104 -12.98 -5.32 3.06
C LYS A 104 -14.19 -5.09 3.97
N ALA A 105 -15.35 -5.43 3.44
CA ALA A 105 -16.60 -5.28 4.18
C ALA A 105 -16.71 -6.29 5.34
#